data_782d8430beda1a59d566469572ed089c
#
_entry.id   782d8430beda1a59d566469572ed089c
#
_cell.length_a   1.000
_cell.length_b   1.000
_cell.length_c   1.000
_cell.angle_alpha   90.00
_cell.angle_beta   90.00
_cell.angle_gamma   90.00
#
_symmetry.space_group_name_H-M   'P 1'
#
loop_
_entity.id
_entity.type
_entity.pdbx_description
1 polymer ?
#
loop_
_entity_poly.entity_id
_entity_poly.type
_entity_poly.pdbx_seq_one_letter_code
_entity_poly.pdbx_strand_id
1 'polypeptide(L)'
;TLSLHDALPIFILPPLKKPHVYDQSLLKQYHGRWEYDTTWKKALGHPIRLGWLRAIRRGHKRVQKGLQLQMPILLMSSDKSIRSHGVWSEQCAQADLVLDVEDIQRYGQRLGKRVEAHRIPHGLHDLFLSSDTTAYREAYRTLFSFIDSLSPSHP
;
A
#
# COMPACT_ATOMS: atom_id res chain seq x y z
N THR A 1 23.97 -13.33 -29.10
CA THR A 1 22.51 -13.37 -28.98
C THR A 1 22.09 -12.25 -28.06
N LEU A 2 21.72 -11.10 -28.65
CA LEU A 2 21.12 -9.97 -27.92
C LEU A 2 19.85 -10.46 -27.26
N SER A 3 19.80 -10.40 -25.92
CA SER A 3 18.61 -10.69 -25.15
C SER A 3 17.52 -9.68 -25.49
N LEU A 4 16.30 -10.12 -25.68
CA LEU A 4 15.11 -9.27 -25.86
C LEU A 4 14.90 -8.24 -24.72
N HIS A 5 15.71 -8.31 -23.67
CA HIS A 5 15.72 -7.34 -22.56
C HIS A 5 16.46 -6.05 -22.91
N ASP A 6 17.37 -6.09 -23.87
CA ASP A 6 18.25 -4.93 -24.18
C ASP A 6 17.64 -4.02 -25.26
N ALA A 7 16.55 -4.43 -25.93
CA ALA A 7 16.01 -3.77 -27.10
C ALA A 7 14.70 -3.00 -26.88
N LEU A 8 14.16 -2.92 -25.68
CA LEU A 8 12.97 -2.11 -25.41
C LEU A 8 13.40 -0.67 -25.10
N PRO A 9 12.92 0.33 -25.85
CA PRO A 9 13.14 1.72 -25.49
C PRO A 9 12.66 1.92 -24.05
N ILE A 10 13.51 2.59 -23.26
CA ILE A 10 13.20 2.93 -21.86
C ILE A 10 12.14 4.05 -21.91
N PHE A 11 10.89 3.68 -22.12
CA PHE A 11 9.79 4.62 -21.95
C PHE A 11 9.67 4.96 -20.48
N ILE A 12 9.97 6.19 -20.15
CA ILE A 12 9.87 6.75 -18.81
C ILE A 12 8.69 7.71 -18.84
N LEU A 13 7.65 7.45 -18.05
CA LEU A 13 6.63 8.46 -17.80
C LEU A 13 7.23 9.51 -16.86
N PRO A 14 7.09 10.80 -17.17
CA PRO A 14 7.65 11.87 -16.34
C PRO A 14 7.02 11.85 -14.94
N PRO A 15 7.74 12.34 -13.91
CA PRO A 15 7.18 12.52 -12.58
C PRO A 15 6.03 13.54 -12.63
N LEU A 16 5.17 13.49 -11.63
CA LEU A 16 4.07 14.42 -11.49
C LEU A 16 4.60 15.86 -11.32
N LYS A 17 3.86 16.83 -11.84
CA LYS A 17 4.17 18.26 -11.64
C LYS A 17 3.74 18.78 -10.26
N LYS A 18 2.83 18.11 -9.62
CA LYS A 18 2.33 18.41 -8.26
C LYS A 18 2.27 17.11 -7.45
N PRO A 19 2.39 17.16 -6.12
CA PRO A 19 2.22 15.98 -5.29
C PRO A 19 0.87 15.32 -5.53
N HIS A 20 0.87 14.01 -5.59
CA HIS A 20 -0.36 13.24 -5.68
C HIS A 20 -1.22 13.49 -4.43
N VAL A 21 -2.53 13.41 -4.54
CA VAL A 21 -3.47 13.62 -3.42
C VAL A 21 -3.14 12.71 -2.24
N TYR A 22 -2.67 11.50 -2.50
CA TYR A 22 -2.19 10.59 -1.49
C TYR A 22 -1.01 11.16 -0.68
N ASP A 23 0.02 11.71 -1.35
CA ASP A 23 1.18 12.31 -0.68
C ASP A 23 0.78 13.56 0.13
N GLN A 24 -0.21 14.30 -0.36
CA GLN A 24 -0.80 15.43 0.38
C GLN A 24 -1.47 14.97 1.68
N SER A 25 -2.06 13.78 1.72
CA SER A 25 -2.68 13.20 2.92
C SER A 25 -1.66 12.71 3.95
N LEU A 26 -0.39 12.56 3.57
CA LEU A 26 0.69 12.13 4.47
C LEU A 26 1.47 13.30 5.06
N LEU A 27 1.88 14.26 4.21
CA LEU A 27 2.84 15.30 4.54
C LEU A 27 2.19 16.45 5.30
N LYS A 28 2.79 16.84 6.43
CA LYS A 28 2.37 17.94 7.30
C LYS A 28 2.31 19.31 6.59
N GLN A 29 3.16 19.51 5.60
CA GLN A 29 3.14 20.74 4.78
C GLN A 29 1.89 20.87 3.90
N TYR A 30 1.06 19.82 3.80
CA TYR A 30 -0.24 19.81 3.13
C TYR A 30 -1.36 19.50 4.13
N HIS A 31 -1.96 18.31 4.07
CA HIS A 31 -3.11 17.91 4.88
C HIS A 31 -2.80 16.74 5.83
N GLY A 32 -1.58 16.20 5.77
CA GLY A 32 -1.12 15.11 6.62
C GLY A 32 -0.52 15.58 7.93
N ARG A 33 0.06 14.65 8.68
CA ARG A 33 0.67 14.91 9.99
C ARG A 33 2.16 14.60 10.05
N TRP A 34 2.72 14.00 8.99
CA TRP A 34 4.05 13.44 9.02
C TRP A 34 5.09 14.35 8.36
N GLU A 35 6.26 14.39 8.97
CA GLU A 35 7.47 14.96 8.40
C GLU A 35 8.45 13.81 8.17
N TYR A 36 8.87 13.61 6.95
CA TYR A 36 9.85 12.59 6.58
C TYR A 36 10.75 13.11 5.47
N ASP A 37 11.90 12.46 5.28
CA ASP A 37 12.85 12.82 4.23
C ASP A 37 12.25 12.55 2.84
N THR A 38 11.89 13.63 2.15
CA THR A 38 11.31 13.58 0.81
C THR A 38 12.34 13.23 -0.28
N THR A 39 13.62 13.09 0.06
CA THR A 39 14.62 12.53 -0.87
C THR A 39 14.43 11.03 -1.01
N TRP A 40 13.97 10.36 0.03
CA TRP A 40 13.70 8.92 0.08
C TRP A 40 12.30 8.59 -0.44
N LYS A 41 11.28 9.24 0.10
CA LYS A 41 9.88 9.10 -0.36
C LYS A 41 9.46 10.39 -1.08
N LYS A 42 9.68 10.44 -2.39
CA LYS A 42 9.43 11.65 -3.19
C LYS A 42 7.93 11.94 -3.31
N ALA A 43 7.50 13.11 -2.87
CA ALA A 43 6.11 13.55 -2.98
C ALA A 43 5.61 13.70 -4.45
N LEU A 44 6.54 13.91 -5.40
CA LEU A 44 6.24 13.93 -6.84
C LEU A 44 6.29 12.54 -7.48
N GLY A 45 6.52 11.50 -6.68
CA GLY A 45 6.69 10.13 -7.14
C GLY A 45 8.02 9.91 -7.88
N HIS A 46 8.18 8.72 -8.37
CA HIS A 46 9.32 8.32 -9.20
C HIS A 46 8.90 8.16 -10.66
N PRO A 47 9.81 8.39 -11.61
CA PRO A 47 9.54 8.09 -13.01
C PRO A 47 9.15 6.61 -13.18
N ILE A 48 8.04 6.37 -13.85
CA ILE A 48 7.54 5.00 -14.07
C ILE A 48 8.21 4.44 -15.32
N ARG A 49 8.93 3.34 -15.15
CA ARG A 49 9.54 2.58 -16.24
C ARG A 49 8.61 1.46 -16.67
N LEU A 50 8.49 1.20 -17.96
CA LEU A 50 7.64 0.12 -18.48
C LEU A 50 8.04 -1.26 -17.93
N GLY A 51 9.34 -1.51 -17.73
CA GLY A 51 9.83 -2.73 -17.11
C GLY A 51 9.28 -2.92 -15.69
N TRP A 52 9.24 -1.84 -14.89
CA TRP A 52 8.63 -1.84 -13.57
C TRP A 52 7.14 -2.16 -13.65
N LEU A 53 6.38 -1.49 -14.53
CA LEU A 53 4.96 -1.73 -14.71
C LEU A 53 4.67 -3.19 -15.12
N ARG A 54 5.50 -3.76 -16.01
CA ARG A 54 5.41 -5.17 -16.38
C ARG A 54 5.65 -6.09 -15.19
N ALA A 55 6.64 -5.80 -14.35
CA ALA A 55 6.94 -6.58 -13.15
C ALA A 55 5.76 -6.55 -12.15
N ILE A 56 5.20 -5.36 -11.89
CA ILE A 56 4.01 -5.19 -11.03
C ILE A 56 2.84 -6.01 -11.57
N ARG A 57 2.52 -5.92 -12.87
CA ARG A 57 1.41 -6.70 -13.46
C ARG A 57 1.64 -8.22 -13.37
N ARG A 58 2.89 -8.67 -13.48
CA ARG A 58 3.23 -10.08 -13.26
C ARG A 58 3.02 -10.49 -11.80
N GLY A 59 3.42 -9.62 -10.86
CA GLY A 59 3.19 -9.80 -9.43
C GLY A 59 1.69 -9.93 -9.12
N HIS A 60 0.88 -8.99 -9.60
CA HIS A 60 -0.58 -9.03 -9.43
C HIS A 60 -1.18 -10.35 -9.93
N LYS A 61 -0.81 -10.81 -11.14
CA LYS A 61 -1.30 -12.09 -11.67
C LYS A 61 -0.91 -13.28 -10.79
N ARG A 62 0.27 -13.27 -10.14
CA ARG A 62 0.68 -14.33 -9.21
C ARG A 62 -0.16 -14.29 -7.94
N VAL A 63 -0.34 -13.10 -7.35
CA VAL A 63 -1.18 -12.91 -6.16
C VAL A 63 -2.63 -13.36 -6.44
N GLN A 64 -3.18 -12.96 -7.57
CA GLN A 64 -4.54 -13.35 -7.99
C GLN A 64 -4.72 -14.87 -8.14
N LYS A 65 -3.67 -15.60 -8.52
CA LYS A 65 -3.67 -17.07 -8.60
C LYS A 65 -3.49 -17.74 -7.24
N GLY A 66 -2.99 -17.01 -6.25
CA GLY A 66 -2.60 -17.54 -4.95
C GLY A 66 -1.12 -17.95 -4.89
N LEU A 67 -0.48 -17.66 -3.76
CA LEU A 67 0.95 -17.92 -3.57
C LEU A 67 1.25 -19.20 -2.78
N GLN A 68 0.24 -19.80 -2.13
CA GLN A 68 0.35 -21.01 -1.31
C GLN A 68 1.39 -20.89 -0.18
N LEU A 69 1.53 -19.69 0.39
CA LEU A 69 2.47 -19.46 1.49
C LEU A 69 2.08 -20.29 2.72
N GLN A 70 3.05 -20.84 3.41
CA GLN A 70 2.82 -21.72 4.57
C GLN A 70 2.89 -20.99 5.90
N MET A 71 3.57 -19.82 5.95
CA MET A 71 3.64 -19.00 7.16
C MET A 71 2.29 -18.34 7.48
N PRO A 72 2.04 -17.96 8.74
CA PRO A 72 0.95 -17.05 9.09
C PRO A 72 1.12 -15.71 8.38
N ILE A 73 0.02 -15.15 7.94
CA ILE A 73 0.00 -13.88 7.19
C ILE A 73 -1.00 -12.96 7.84
N LEU A 74 -0.56 -11.78 8.25
CA LEU A 74 -1.42 -10.69 8.61
C LEU A 74 -1.67 -9.82 7.37
N LEU A 75 -2.92 -9.71 6.97
CA LEU A 75 -3.37 -8.83 5.89
C LEU A 75 -4.11 -7.64 6.48
N MET A 76 -3.59 -6.45 6.30
CA MET A 76 -4.27 -5.23 6.72
C MET A 76 -4.53 -4.30 5.55
N SER A 77 -5.68 -3.66 5.53
CA SER A 77 -6.05 -2.63 4.56
C SER A 77 -6.86 -1.53 5.22
N SER A 78 -7.03 -0.40 4.53
CA SER A 78 -8.10 0.54 4.87
C SER A 78 -9.47 -0.16 4.85
N ASP A 79 -10.47 0.44 5.44
CA ASP A 79 -11.87 -0.02 5.37
C ASP A 79 -12.53 0.31 4.03
N LYS A 80 -12.04 1.33 3.32
CA LYS A 80 -12.58 1.79 2.03
C LYS A 80 -11.52 2.38 1.11
N SER A 81 -11.83 2.37 -0.18
CA SER A 81 -11.06 3.09 -1.22
C SER A 81 -11.89 4.24 -1.78
N ILE A 82 -11.21 5.31 -2.17
CA ILE A 82 -11.85 6.41 -2.92
C ILE A 82 -10.98 6.85 -4.09
N ARG A 83 -11.63 7.44 -5.11
CA ARG A 83 -10.95 8.08 -6.25
C ARG A 83 -11.03 9.59 -6.09
N SER A 84 -9.89 10.24 -5.92
CA SER A 84 -9.80 11.68 -5.65
C SER A 84 -9.98 12.58 -6.87
N HIS A 85 -9.90 12.02 -8.08
CA HIS A 85 -9.89 12.80 -9.34
C HIS A 85 -8.88 13.95 -9.36
N GLY A 86 -7.80 13.83 -8.58
CA GLY A 86 -6.74 14.85 -8.50
C GLY A 86 -7.03 16.04 -7.59
N VAL A 87 -8.18 16.05 -6.92
CA VAL A 87 -8.58 17.09 -5.94
C VAL A 87 -8.59 16.49 -4.55
N TRP A 88 -7.95 17.17 -3.61
CA TRP A 88 -7.95 16.74 -2.21
C TRP A 88 -9.27 17.10 -1.52
N SER A 89 -9.72 16.22 -0.66
CA SER A 89 -10.84 16.42 0.26
C SER A 89 -10.56 15.70 1.57
N GLU A 90 -11.29 16.00 2.63
CA GLU A 90 -11.12 15.34 3.94
C GLU A 90 -11.27 13.80 3.87
N GLN A 91 -12.09 13.32 2.95
CA GLN A 91 -12.22 11.87 2.72
C GLN A 91 -10.91 11.23 2.25
N CYS A 92 -10.02 12.01 1.60
CA CYS A 92 -8.71 11.52 1.17
C CYS A 92 -7.78 11.18 2.35
N ALA A 93 -8.03 11.74 3.52
CA ALA A 93 -7.28 11.44 4.74
C ALA A 93 -7.81 10.20 5.50
N GLN A 94 -8.84 9.53 4.97
CA GLN A 94 -9.55 8.45 5.66
C GLN A 94 -9.86 7.26 4.75
N ALA A 95 -9.09 7.06 3.68
CA ALA A 95 -9.33 6.00 2.71
C ALA A 95 -8.04 5.62 1.95
N ASP A 96 -8.03 4.44 1.36
CA ASP A 96 -6.99 4.06 0.40
C ASP A 96 -7.21 4.79 -0.93
N LEU A 97 -6.22 5.56 -1.36
CA LEU A 97 -6.19 6.32 -2.62
C LEU A 97 -5.36 5.62 -3.71
N VAL A 98 -4.76 4.49 -3.39
CA VAL A 98 -3.77 3.81 -4.23
C VAL A 98 -4.32 2.51 -4.79
N LEU A 99 -4.93 1.69 -3.93
CA LEU A 99 -5.45 0.37 -4.26
C LEU A 99 -6.93 0.23 -3.92
N ASP A 100 -7.59 -0.69 -4.59
CA ASP A 100 -8.95 -1.10 -4.25
C ASP A 100 -8.90 -2.07 -3.06
N VAL A 101 -9.51 -1.69 -1.94
CA VAL A 101 -9.49 -2.50 -0.71
C VAL A 101 -10.28 -3.80 -0.86
N GLU A 102 -11.29 -3.85 -1.72
CA GLU A 102 -12.01 -5.09 -2.00
C GLU A 102 -11.12 -6.08 -2.74
N ASP A 103 -10.28 -5.58 -3.66
CA ASP A 103 -9.28 -6.41 -4.32
C ASP A 103 -8.19 -6.88 -3.36
N ILE A 104 -7.73 -6.02 -2.43
CA ILE A 104 -6.77 -6.39 -1.38
C ILE A 104 -7.35 -7.54 -0.56
N GLN A 105 -8.57 -7.40 -0.05
CA GLN A 105 -9.23 -8.43 0.77
C GLN A 105 -9.46 -9.72 -0.02
N ARG A 106 -10.01 -9.62 -1.21
CA ARG A 106 -10.34 -10.77 -2.07
C ARG A 106 -9.11 -11.58 -2.46
N TYR A 107 -8.05 -10.91 -2.91
CA TYR A 107 -6.84 -11.60 -3.37
C TYR A 107 -5.87 -11.92 -2.24
N GLY A 108 -5.88 -11.12 -1.18
CA GLY A 108 -5.08 -11.36 0.01
C GLY A 108 -5.41 -12.70 0.67
N GLN A 109 -6.68 -13.11 0.68
CA GLN A 109 -7.10 -14.43 1.19
C GLN A 109 -6.48 -15.61 0.42
N ARG A 110 -5.97 -15.38 -0.79
CA ARG A 110 -5.32 -16.41 -1.62
C ARG A 110 -3.81 -16.50 -1.42
N LEU A 111 -3.23 -15.70 -0.53
CA LEU A 111 -1.80 -15.70 -0.27
C LEU A 111 -1.34 -17.01 0.37
N GLY A 112 -2.16 -17.58 1.26
CA GLY A 112 -1.81 -18.81 1.97
C GLY A 112 -2.99 -19.42 2.70
N LYS A 113 -2.72 -20.47 3.49
CA LYS A 113 -3.76 -21.18 4.25
C LYS A 113 -4.11 -20.48 5.57
N ARG A 114 -3.19 -19.69 6.12
CA ARG A 114 -3.33 -19.01 7.41
C ARG A 114 -3.25 -17.49 7.19
N VAL A 115 -4.32 -16.91 6.68
CA VAL A 115 -4.44 -15.46 6.46
C VAL A 115 -5.43 -14.90 7.46
N GLU A 116 -4.96 -14.00 8.32
CA GLU A 116 -5.76 -13.18 9.20
C GLU A 116 -5.91 -11.81 8.55
N ALA A 117 -7.15 -11.40 8.25
CA ALA A 117 -7.43 -10.19 7.49
C ALA A 117 -8.20 -9.18 8.32
N HIS A 118 -7.68 -7.94 8.36
CA HIS A 118 -8.25 -6.82 9.10
C HIS A 118 -8.45 -5.61 8.21
N ARG A 119 -9.57 -4.93 8.40
CA ARG A 119 -9.83 -3.61 7.84
C ARG A 119 -9.67 -2.58 8.95
N ILE A 120 -8.86 -1.57 8.69
CA ILE A 120 -8.58 -0.48 9.63
C ILE A 120 -9.47 0.72 9.27
N PRO A 121 -10.48 1.05 10.09
CA PRO A 121 -11.35 2.20 9.82
C PRO A 121 -10.53 3.49 9.69
N HIS A 122 -10.85 4.29 8.69
CA HIS A 122 -10.17 5.55 8.38
C HIS A 122 -8.67 5.42 8.08
N GLY A 123 -8.18 4.20 7.80
CA GLY A 123 -6.79 3.95 7.42
C GLY A 123 -6.46 4.54 6.05
N LEU A 124 -5.23 5.01 5.88
CA LEU A 124 -4.67 5.32 4.57
C LEU A 124 -4.11 4.05 3.92
N HIS A 125 -3.60 4.16 2.70
CA HIS A 125 -2.84 3.06 2.07
C HIS A 125 -1.64 2.63 2.92
N ASP A 126 -0.82 3.57 3.36
CA ASP A 126 0.22 3.37 4.38
C ASP A 126 -0.43 3.47 5.78
N LEU A 127 -1.01 2.39 6.28
CA LEU A 127 -1.78 2.35 7.52
C LEU A 127 -1.04 2.95 8.73
N PHE A 128 0.25 2.68 8.84
CA PHE A 128 1.11 3.21 9.91
C PHE A 128 1.44 4.70 9.75
N LEU A 129 1.08 5.30 8.62
CA LEU A 129 1.20 6.72 8.35
C LEU A 129 -0.17 7.41 8.29
N SER A 130 -1.23 6.74 8.73
CA SER A 130 -2.56 7.34 8.77
C SER A 130 -2.56 8.62 9.62
N SER A 131 -3.22 9.65 9.13
CA SER A 131 -3.34 10.92 9.83
C SER A 131 -4.32 10.83 10.99
N ASP A 132 -5.34 9.98 10.88
CA ASP A 132 -6.24 9.66 11.98
C ASP A 132 -5.50 8.86 13.06
N THR A 133 -5.50 9.39 14.29
CA THR A 133 -4.77 8.78 15.42
C THR A 133 -5.39 7.43 15.83
N THR A 134 -6.70 7.26 15.66
CA THR A 134 -7.37 6.01 15.99
C THR A 134 -7.00 4.94 14.98
N ALA A 135 -7.02 5.25 13.69
CA ALA A 135 -6.61 4.35 12.62
C ALA A 135 -5.16 3.89 12.78
N TYR A 136 -4.25 4.84 12.99
CA TYR A 136 -2.85 4.58 13.21
C TYR A 136 -2.62 3.66 14.43
N ARG A 137 -3.25 3.94 15.57
CA ARG A 137 -3.13 3.11 16.79
C ARG A 137 -3.73 1.71 16.57
N GLU A 138 -4.84 1.61 15.86
CA GLU A 138 -5.48 0.34 15.55
C GLU A 138 -4.58 -0.53 14.67
N ALA A 139 -3.92 0.06 13.66
CA ALA A 139 -2.97 -0.66 12.82
C ALA A 139 -1.81 -1.26 13.66
N TYR A 140 -1.23 -0.49 14.59
CA TYR A 140 -0.20 -1.01 15.50
C TYR A 140 -0.75 -2.08 16.46
N ARG A 141 -1.93 -1.87 17.06
CA ARG A 141 -2.54 -2.84 17.95
C ARG A 141 -2.75 -4.18 17.23
N THR A 142 -3.31 -4.14 16.03
CA THR A 142 -3.54 -5.32 15.21
C THR A 142 -2.23 -6.05 14.90
N LEU A 143 -1.18 -5.30 14.51
CA LEU A 143 0.12 -5.88 14.23
C LEU A 143 0.72 -6.58 15.46
N PHE A 144 0.75 -5.91 16.61
CA PHE A 144 1.35 -6.49 17.81
C PHE A 144 0.53 -7.66 18.35
N SER A 145 -0.81 -7.58 18.34
CA SER A 145 -1.66 -8.72 18.71
C SER A 145 -1.40 -9.95 17.83
N PHE A 146 -1.21 -9.74 16.54
CA PHE A 146 -0.86 -10.84 15.64
C PHE A 146 0.53 -11.42 15.97
N ILE A 147 1.55 -10.59 16.21
CA ILE A 147 2.89 -11.04 16.58
C ILE A 147 2.83 -11.85 17.89
N ASP A 148 2.13 -11.35 18.91
CA ASP A 148 1.98 -12.02 20.20
C ASP A 148 1.29 -13.37 20.06
N SER A 149 0.31 -13.48 19.15
CA SER A 149 -0.39 -14.76 18.86
C SER A 149 0.52 -15.82 18.24
N LEU A 150 1.64 -15.41 17.64
CA LEU A 150 2.62 -16.32 17.03
C LEU A 150 3.70 -16.80 18.03
N SER A 151 3.84 -16.09 19.15
CA SER A 151 4.81 -16.47 20.18
C SER A 151 4.32 -17.76 20.85
N PRO A 152 5.19 -18.80 21.00
CA PRO A 152 4.81 -19.97 21.79
C PRO A 152 4.48 -19.50 23.20
N SER A 153 3.33 -19.93 23.70
CA SER A 153 2.99 -19.76 25.12
C SER A 153 4.12 -20.38 25.93
N HIS A 154 4.93 -19.56 26.59
CA HIS A 154 5.86 -20.11 27.56
C HIS A 154 5.03 -20.75 28.68
N PRO A 155 5.30 -22.03 29.00
CA PRO A 155 4.65 -22.73 30.10
C PRO A 155 5.00 -22.10 31.44
#